data_0f491e807ac23e47d7aab5bc3f860d15
#
_entry.id   0f491e807ac23e47d7aab5bc3f860d15
#
_cell.length_a   1.000
_cell.length_b   1.000
_cell.length_c   1.000
_cell.angle_alpha   90.00
_cell.angle_beta   90.00
_cell.angle_gamma   90.00
#
_symmetry.space_group_name_H-M   'P 1'
#
loop_
_entity.id
_entity.type
_entity.pdbx_description
1 polymer ?
#
loop_
_entity_poly.entity_id
_entity_poly.type
_entity_poly.pdbx_seq_one_letter_code
_entity_poly.pdbx_strand_id
1 'polypeptide(L)'
;MSSQRILRARQDDGFTLVELLVVILIIGILAAIAIPSFIAQQDKGHDVDAKSTAATAARAFEACRTATNGGSYATCSLAELQDIEPSLNDAGSRLAVSSTTNTYEVTVTADRDAGAATFTISRASNGARTRTCTTGSAPRGGCSAQSSGTW
;
A
#
# COMPACT_ATOMS: atom_id res chain seq x y z
N MET A 1 6.90 -63.92 44.39
CA MET A 1 6.67 -63.61 42.99
C MET A 1 6.97 -62.12 42.78
N SER A 2 8.21 -61.78 42.37
CA SER A 2 8.63 -60.40 42.15
C SER A 2 8.48 -60.03 40.67
N SER A 3 7.56 -59.11 40.39
CA SER A 3 7.36 -58.54 39.06
C SER A 3 8.42 -57.42 38.83
N GLN A 4 9.41 -57.71 38.04
CA GLN A 4 10.36 -56.71 37.59
C GLN A 4 9.69 -55.88 36.45
N ARG A 5 9.35 -54.63 36.72
CA ARG A 5 9.00 -53.66 35.72
C ARG A 5 10.26 -53.26 34.94
N ILE A 6 10.35 -53.69 33.70
CA ILE A 6 11.38 -53.25 32.76
C ILE A 6 10.99 -51.81 32.35
N LEU A 7 11.71 -50.82 32.91
CA LEU A 7 11.66 -49.46 32.40
C LEU A 7 12.40 -49.44 31.05
N ARG A 8 11.61 -49.39 29.96
CA ARG A 8 12.15 -49.05 28.65
C ARG A 8 12.67 -47.59 28.72
N ALA A 9 13.97 -47.45 28.77
CA ALA A 9 14.60 -46.16 28.51
C ALA A 9 14.21 -45.75 27.09
N ARG A 10 13.47 -44.65 26.97
CA ARG A 10 13.34 -43.95 25.68
C ARG A 10 14.74 -43.51 25.31
N GLN A 11 15.24 -44.01 24.21
CA GLN A 11 16.41 -43.42 23.56
C GLN A 11 15.92 -42.09 23.00
N ASP A 12 16.32 -40.99 23.65
CA ASP A 12 16.22 -39.65 23.12
C ASP A 12 17.33 -39.53 22.07
N ASP A 13 16.99 -39.80 20.81
CA ASP A 13 17.89 -39.57 19.68
C ASP A 13 18.13 -38.06 19.58
N GLY A 14 19.30 -37.63 20.03
CA GLY A 14 19.74 -36.24 19.93
C GLY A 14 20.06 -35.86 18.48
N PHE A 15 19.71 -34.65 18.07
CA PHE A 15 20.07 -34.09 16.78
C PHE A 15 21.59 -34.01 16.60
N THR A 16 22.08 -34.40 15.42
CA THR A 16 23.49 -34.23 15.10
C THR A 16 23.80 -32.80 14.68
N LEU A 17 25.02 -32.34 15.00
CA LEU A 17 25.48 -31.00 14.62
C LEU A 17 25.45 -30.79 13.10
N VAL A 18 25.75 -31.84 12.32
CA VAL A 18 25.69 -31.81 10.86
C VAL A 18 24.26 -31.64 10.35
N GLU A 19 23.29 -32.29 10.95
CA GLU A 19 21.88 -32.17 10.59
C GLU A 19 21.34 -30.76 10.78
N LEU A 20 21.73 -30.10 11.88
CA LEU A 20 21.40 -28.70 12.10
C LEU A 20 22.10 -27.76 11.09
N LEU A 21 23.39 -28.04 10.78
CA LEU A 21 24.17 -27.23 9.85
C LEU A 21 23.58 -27.28 8.43
N VAL A 22 23.17 -28.45 7.95
CA VAL A 22 22.54 -28.60 6.63
C VAL A 22 21.21 -27.86 6.57
N VAL A 23 20.41 -27.92 7.64
CA VAL A 23 19.10 -27.21 7.69
C VAL A 23 19.29 -25.70 7.59
N ILE A 24 20.20 -25.11 8.38
CA ILE A 24 20.45 -23.65 8.31
C ILE A 24 21.04 -23.23 6.96
N LEU A 25 21.86 -24.08 6.32
CA LEU A 25 22.39 -23.84 4.99
C LEU A 25 21.25 -23.75 3.96
N ILE A 26 20.33 -24.71 3.98
CA ILE A 26 19.18 -24.72 3.05
C ILE A 26 18.29 -23.50 3.29
N ILE A 27 17.96 -23.18 4.56
CA ILE A 27 17.16 -22.01 4.90
C ILE A 27 17.86 -20.72 4.41
N GLY A 28 19.17 -20.61 4.57
CA GLY A 28 19.95 -19.45 4.12
C GLY A 28 19.86 -19.24 2.61
N ILE A 29 19.97 -20.31 1.81
CA ILE A 29 19.86 -20.23 0.35
C ILE A 29 18.44 -19.83 -0.06
N LEU A 30 17.42 -20.43 0.55
CA LEU A 30 16.02 -20.10 0.25
C LEU A 30 15.67 -18.67 0.64
N ALA A 31 16.14 -18.21 1.81
CA ALA A 31 15.93 -16.85 2.29
C ALA A 31 16.58 -15.80 1.37
N ALA A 32 17.77 -16.09 0.83
CA ALA A 32 18.47 -15.18 -0.09
C ALA A 32 17.66 -14.84 -1.35
N ILE A 33 16.82 -15.76 -1.82
CA ILE A 33 15.95 -15.55 -2.99
C ILE A 33 14.59 -14.98 -2.57
N ALA A 34 14.04 -15.44 -1.45
CA ALA A 34 12.68 -15.09 -1.02
C ALA A 34 12.57 -13.65 -0.50
N ILE A 35 13.56 -13.15 0.23
CA ILE A 35 13.50 -11.82 0.86
C ILE A 35 13.39 -10.69 -0.18
N PRO A 36 14.23 -10.59 -1.23
CA PRO A 36 14.10 -9.53 -2.22
C PRO A 36 12.75 -9.54 -2.95
N SER A 37 12.22 -10.74 -3.24
CA SER A 37 10.92 -10.91 -3.89
C SER A 37 9.78 -10.44 -2.99
N PHE A 38 9.86 -10.70 -1.69
CA PHE A 38 8.86 -10.30 -0.71
C PHE A 38 8.78 -8.78 -0.56
N ILE A 39 9.93 -8.10 -0.47
CA ILE A 39 9.99 -6.63 -0.40
C ILE A 39 9.35 -5.99 -1.63
N ALA A 40 9.64 -6.51 -2.83
CA ALA A 40 9.03 -6.01 -4.05
C ALA A 40 7.48 -6.20 -4.10
N GLN A 41 6.94 -7.20 -3.41
CA GLN A 41 5.49 -7.38 -3.29
C GLN A 41 4.86 -6.42 -2.28
N GLN A 42 5.55 -6.12 -1.18
CA GLN A 42 5.10 -5.11 -0.22
C GLN A 42 4.99 -3.72 -0.87
N ASP A 43 6.00 -3.31 -1.63
CA ASP A 43 5.98 -2.04 -2.38
C ASP A 43 4.74 -1.92 -3.29
N LYS A 44 4.36 -3.01 -3.97
CA LYS A 44 3.16 -3.03 -4.80
C LYS A 44 1.88 -2.88 -3.97
N GLY A 45 1.86 -3.45 -2.76
CA GLY A 45 0.76 -3.28 -1.81
C GLY A 45 0.54 -1.81 -1.44
N HIS A 46 1.62 -1.11 -1.09
CA HIS A 46 1.57 0.32 -0.77
C HIS A 46 1.11 1.19 -1.95
N ASP A 47 1.51 0.85 -3.18
CA ASP A 47 1.03 1.54 -4.38
C ASP A 47 -0.47 1.32 -4.62
N VAL A 48 -0.98 0.11 -4.36
CA VAL A 48 -2.42 -0.20 -4.48
C VAL A 48 -3.22 0.55 -3.42
N ASP A 49 -2.72 0.62 -2.19
CA ASP A 49 -3.35 1.38 -1.11
C ASP A 49 -3.45 2.87 -1.46
N ALA A 50 -2.36 3.48 -1.94
CA ALA A 50 -2.35 4.88 -2.37
C ALA A 50 -3.35 5.16 -3.51
N LYS A 51 -3.48 4.25 -4.48
CA LYS A 51 -4.48 4.35 -5.57
C LYS A 51 -5.91 4.24 -5.04
N SER A 52 -6.14 3.31 -4.11
CA SER A 52 -7.44 3.12 -3.46
C SER A 52 -7.86 4.38 -2.71
N THR A 53 -6.94 4.94 -1.91
CA THR A 53 -7.14 6.18 -1.18
C THR A 53 -7.44 7.35 -2.11
N ALA A 54 -6.69 7.51 -3.21
CA ALA A 54 -6.94 8.55 -4.21
C ALA A 54 -8.32 8.40 -4.86
N ALA A 55 -8.74 7.17 -5.18
CA ALA A 55 -10.06 6.91 -5.74
C ALA A 55 -11.19 7.17 -4.74
N THR A 56 -10.97 6.89 -3.47
CA THR A 56 -11.92 7.16 -2.38
C THR A 56 -12.06 8.67 -2.15
N ALA A 57 -10.96 9.42 -2.09
CA ALA A 57 -10.99 10.87 -1.99
C ALA A 57 -11.68 11.54 -3.19
N ALA A 58 -11.46 11.05 -4.40
CA ALA A 58 -12.15 11.53 -5.60
C ALA A 58 -13.68 11.31 -5.52
N ARG A 59 -14.13 10.18 -4.94
CA ARG A 59 -15.56 9.93 -4.68
C ARG A 59 -16.12 10.84 -3.60
N ALA A 60 -15.35 11.09 -2.53
CA ALA A 60 -15.73 12.03 -1.48
C ALA A 60 -15.90 13.46 -2.03
N PHE A 61 -15.07 13.89 -2.99
CA PHE A 61 -15.26 15.17 -3.69
C PHE A 61 -16.60 15.23 -4.43
N GLU A 62 -16.98 14.18 -5.14
CA GLU A 62 -18.28 14.15 -5.84
C GLU A 62 -19.46 14.16 -4.85
N ALA A 63 -19.34 13.45 -3.73
CA ALA A 63 -20.33 13.46 -2.66
C ALA A 63 -20.44 14.85 -2.02
N CYS A 64 -19.31 15.48 -1.68
CA CYS A 64 -19.27 16.84 -1.14
C CYS A 64 -19.94 17.82 -2.10
N ARG A 65 -19.60 17.78 -3.39
CA ARG A 65 -20.20 18.66 -4.39
C ARG A 65 -21.73 18.53 -4.46
N THR A 66 -22.25 17.31 -4.34
CA THR A 66 -23.70 17.08 -4.38
C THR A 66 -24.42 17.55 -3.12
N ALA A 67 -23.72 17.54 -1.97
CA ALA A 67 -24.23 18.04 -0.71
C ALA A 67 -24.27 19.58 -0.64
N THR A 68 -23.43 20.27 -1.42
CA THR A 68 -23.38 21.74 -1.46
C THR A 68 -24.41 22.30 -2.43
N ASN A 69 -25.22 23.23 -1.98
CA ASN A 69 -26.32 23.85 -2.75
C ASN A 69 -25.87 24.57 -4.04
N GLY A 70 -24.58 24.71 -4.29
CA GLY A 70 -24.02 25.36 -5.48
C GLY A 70 -23.34 24.43 -6.45
N GLY A 71 -23.21 23.13 -6.13
CA GLY A 71 -22.52 22.17 -6.98
C GLY A 71 -21.03 22.50 -7.19
N SER A 72 -20.38 23.14 -6.22
CA SER A 72 -18.99 23.58 -6.28
C SER A 72 -18.08 22.67 -5.45
N TYR A 73 -16.83 22.44 -5.93
CA TYR A 73 -15.79 21.78 -5.13
C TYR A 73 -15.02 22.76 -4.24
N ALA A 74 -15.16 24.08 -4.42
CA ALA A 74 -14.35 25.07 -3.70
C ALA A 74 -14.51 25.02 -2.16
N THR A 75 -15.64 24.52 -1.67
CA THR A 75 -15.93 24.33 -0.25
C THR A 75 -15.52 22.96 0.28
N CYS A 76 -15.10 22.05 -0.59
CA CYS A 76 -14.72 20.68 -0.23
C CYS A 76 -13.25 20.64 0.23
N SER A 77 -13.02 21.04 1.48
CA SER A 77 -11.70 20.95 2.13
C SER A 77 -11.36 19.49 2.48
N LEU A 78 -10.09 19.24 2.83
CA LEU A 78 -9.67 17.92 3.31
C LEU A 78 -10.49 17.47 4.53
N ALA A 79 -10.76 18.37 5.47
CA ALA A 79 -11.58 18.06 6.65
C ALA A 79 -13.00 17.64 6.27
N GLU A 80 -13.63 18.35 5.33
CA GLU A 80 -14.97 18.00 4.82
C GLU A 80 -14.99 16.63 4.15
N LEU A 81 -13.93 16.29 3.38
CA LEU A 81 -13.81 14.96 2.76
C LEU A 81 -13.61 13.87 3.80
N GLN A 82 -12.89 14.14 4.89
CA GLN A 82 -12.67 13.21 6.01
C GLN A 82 -13.95 12.99 6.84
N ASP A 83 -14.80 13.99 6.94
CA ASP A 83 -16.11 13.85 7.58
C ASP A 83 -17.05 12.97 6.74
N ILE A 84 -16.99 13.09 5.40
CA ILE A 84 -17.78 12.26 4.48
C ILE A 84 -17.23 10.82 4.44
N GLU A 85 -15.90 10.68 4.45
CA GLU A 85 -15.21 9.40 4.32
C GLU A 85 -14.08 9.30 5.36
N PRO A 86 -14.38 8.80 6.56
CA PRO A 86 -13.43 8.74 7.68
C PRO A 86 -12.16 7.93 7.40
N SER A 87 -12.21 6.98 6.45
CA SER A 87 -11.02 6.20 6.05
C SER A 87 -9.90 7.05 5.46
N LEU A 88 -10.19 8.26 5.01
CA LEU A 88 -9.19 9.21 4.52
C LEU A 88 -8.26 9.74 5.62
N ASN A 89 -8.64 9.62 6.89
CA ASN A 89 -7.78 9.98 8.02
C ASN A 89 -6.52 9.09 8.12
N ASP A 90 -6.63 7.83 7.69
CA ASP A 90 -5.53 6.87 7.75
C ASP A 90 -4.38 7.24 6.80
N ALA A 91 -4.66 8.02 5.77
CA ALA A 91 -3.64 8.52 4.86
C ALA A 91 -2.77 9.63 5.48
N GLY A 92 -3.25 10.36 6.48
CA GLY A 92 -2.52 11.41 7.16
C GLY A 92 -1.90 12.45 6.19
N SER A 93 -0.62 12.76 6.37
CA SER A 93 0.10 13.70 5.53
C SER A 93 0.41 13.19 4.11
N ARG A 94 0.14 11.92 3.80
CA ARG A 94 0.32 11.34 2.47
C ARG A 94 -0.76 11.77 1.48
N LEU A 95 -1.90 12.25 1.96
CA LEU A 95 -3.02 12.74 1.16
C LEU A 95 -2.98 14.26 1.07
N ALA A 96 -2.86 14.77 -0.14
CA ALA A 96 -3.00 16.20 -0.45
C ALA A 96 -4.17 16.41 -1.40
N VAL A 97 -4.95 17.44 -1.15
CA VAL A 97 -6.11 17.80 -1.98
C VAL A 97 -6.09 19.28 -2.31
N SER A 98 -6.55 19.62 -3.51
CA SER A 98 -6.83 20.99 -3.90
C SER A 98 -8.09 21.05 -4.75
N SER A 99 -8.82 22.14 -4.68
CA SER A 99 -10.08 22.30 -5.43
C SER A 99 -10.37 23.75 -5.78
N THR A 100 -11.15 23.92 -6.84
CA THR A 100 -11.76 25.18 -7.25
C THR A 100 -13.27 24.95 -7.43
N THR A 101 -13.98 25.90 -7.99
CA THR A 101 -15.43 25.75 -8.25
C THR A 101 -15.76 24.51 -9.07
N ASN A 102 -14.98 24.22 -10.12
CA ASN A 102 -15.28 23.18 -11.10
C ASN A 102 -14.21 22.09 -11.24
N THR A 103 -13.09 22.22 -10.54
CA THR A 103 -11.96 21.28 -10.61
C THR A 103 -11.56 20.79 -9.23
N TYR A 104 -10.98 19.61 -9.20
CA TYR A 104 -10.24 19.14 -8.01
C TYR A 104 -9.00 18.33 -8.43
N GLU A 105 -8.07 18.25 -7.53
CA GLU A 105 -6.91 17.36 -7.61
C GLU A 105 -6.71 16.66 -6.28
N VAL A 106 -6.48 15.37 -6.35
CA VAL A 106 -6.14 14.49 -5.24
C VAL A 106 -4.80 13.86 -5.54
N THR A 107 -3.83 14.03 -4.64
CA THR A 107 -2.52 13.39 -4.73
C THR A 107 -2.27 12.56 -3.49
N VAL A 108 -1.93 11.30 -3.66
CA VAL A 108 -1.57 10.38 -2.58
C VAL A 108 -0.17 9.84 -2.81
N THR A 109 0.66 9.96 -1.78
CA THR A 109 2.01 9.38 -1.77
C THR A 109 1.94 7.96 -1.18
N ALA A 110 2.51 6.98 -1.85
CA ALA A 110 2.59 5.61 -1.35
C ALA A 110 3.46 5.55 -0.08
N ASP A 111 3.05 4.74 0.89
CA ASP A 111 3.73 4.59 2.18
C ASP A 111 4.92 3.64 2.05
N ARG A 112 6.08 4.16 1.66
CA ARG A 112 7.33 3.40 1.57
C ARG A 112 8.54 4.29 1.74
N ASP A 113 9.61 3.71 2.30
CA ASP A 113 10.79 4.42 2.78
C ASP A 113 11.63 5.06 1.66
N ALA A 114 11.68 4.47 0.48
CA ALA A 114 12.51 4.97 -0.62
C ALA A 114 11.76 4.99 -1.96
N GLY A 115 11.86 6.12 -2.65
CA GLY A 115 11.30 6.28 -3.99
C GLY A 115 9.77 6.16 -4.01
N ALA A 116 9.11 6.78 -3.05
CA ALA A 116 7.66 6.79 -2.95
C ALA A 116 7.02 7.27 -4.25
N ALA A 117 6.11 6.46 -4.79
CA ALA A 117 5.30 6.86 -5.92
C ALA A 117 4.19 7.81 -5.45
N THR A 118 3.84 8.77 -6.28
CA THR A 118 2.64 9.58 -6.10
C THR A 118 1.58 9.19 -7.13
N PHE A 119 0.34 9.14 -6.70
CA PHE A 119 -0.81 8.84 -7.55
C PHE A 119 -1.78 10.01 -7.48
N THR A 120 -2.04 10.62 -8.62
CA THR A 120 -2.88 11.81 -8.72
C THR A 120 -4.14 11.50 -9.52
N ILE A 121 -5.28 11.91 -9.01
CA ILE A 121 -6.55 11.99 -9.76
C ILE A 121 -6.92 13.45 -9.86
N SER A 122 -7.09 13.95 -11.07
CA SER A 122 -7.56 15.30 -11.30
C SER A 122 -8.86 15.31 -12.14
N ARG A 123 -9.71 16.28 -11.85
CA ARG A 123 -10.91 16.56 -12.63
C ARG A 123 -10.82 17.96 -13.22
N ALA A 124 -10.88 18.03 -14.52
CA ALA A 124 -10.89 19.29 -15.25
C ALA A 124 -12.28 19.95 -15.25
N SER A 125 -12.35 21.23 -15.58
CA SER A 125 -13.61 22.02 -15.63
C SER A 125 -14.63 21.49 -16.64
N ASN A 126 -14.16 20.80 -17.68
CA ASN A 126 -15.02 20.11 -18.67
C ASN A 126 -15.56 18.75 -18.18
N GLY A 127 -15.24 18.36 -16.94
CA GLY A 127 -15.65 17.08 -16.36
C GLY A 127 -14.72 15.91 -16.66
N ALA A 128 -13.72 16.07 -17.51
CA ALA A 128 -12.75 15.01 -17.81
C ALA A 128 -11.92 14.67 -16.56
N ARG A 129 -11.73 13.38 -16.32
CA ARG A 129 -10.87 12.87 -15.23
C ARG A 129 -9.61 12.27 -15.80
N THR A 130 -8.49 12.62 -15.20
CA THR A 130 -7.18 12.04 -15.53
C THR A 130 -6.60 11.36 -14.31
N ARG A 131 -5.81 10.32 -14.54
CA ARG A 131 -5.06 9.60 -13.52
C ARG A 131 -3.61 9.60 -13.93
N THR A 132 -2.78 10.23 -13.13
CA THR A 132 -1.35 10.32 -13.37
C THR A 132 -0.59 9.76 -12.19
N CYS A 133 0.64 9.32 -12.43
CA CYS A 133 1.53 8.84 -11.40
C CYS A 133 2.96 9.28 -11.67
N THR A 134 3.72 9.45 -10.61
CA THR A 134 5.17 9.63 -10.68
C THR A 134 5.86 8.56 -9.85
N THR A 135 6.95 7.99 -10.35
CA THR A 135 7.76 7.02 -9.62
C THR A 135 9.21 7.49 -9.59
N GLY A 136 9.92 7.27 -8.45
CA GLY A 136 11.29 7.78 -8.27
C GLY A 136 12.32 7.13 -9.20
N SER A 137 12.43 5.81 -9.23
CA SER A 137 13.56 5.13 -9.89
C SER A 137 13.20 3.98 -10.81
N ALA A 138 11.98 3.52 -10.85
CA ALA A 138 11.52 2.44 -11.75
C ALA A 138 10.01 2.46 -11.91
N PRO A 139 9.45 2.01 -13.04
CA PRO A 139 8.02 1.82 -13.18
C PRO A 139 7.56 0.78 -12.16
N ARG A 140 6.75 1.21 -11.20
CA ARG A 140 6.23 0.36 -10.12
C ARG A 140 4.74 0.60 -9.96
N GLY A 141 4.05 -0.37 -9.40
CA GLY A 141 2.64 -0.22 -9.04
C GLY A 141 1.69 0.05 -10.21
N GLY A 142 2.08 -0.29 -11.44
CA GLY A 142 1.26 -0.06 -12.62
C GLY A 142 1.25 1.39 -13.12
N CYS A 143 2.28 2.18 -12.80
CA CYS A 143 2.58 3.45 -13.46
C CYS A 143 3.23 3.17 -14.82
N SER A 144 2.72 3.75 -15.90
CA SER A 144 3.15 3.43 -17.27
C SER A 144 4.52 3.97 -17.66
N ALA A 145 5.06 4.94 -16.89
CA ALA A 145 6.39 5.52 -17.11
C ALA A 145 7.07 5.89 -15.79
N GLN A 146 8.40 6.04 -15.83
CA GLN A 146 9.21 6.30 -14.63
C GLN A 146 9.01 7.69 -14.03
N SER A 147 8.88 8.73 -14.85
CA SER A 147 8.82 10.11 -14.36
C SER A 147 7.40 10.69 -14.34
N SER A 148 6.57 10.31 -15.28
CA SER A 148 5.15 10.65 -15.30
C SER A 148 4.43 9.66 -16.20
N GLY A 149 3.39 9.02 -15.69
CA GLY A 149 2.61 8.04 -16.42
C GLY A 149 1.14 8.08 -16.02
N THR A 150 0.36 7.19 -16.61
CA THR A 150 -1.03 6.94 -16.25
C THR A 150 -1.16 5.60 -15.53
N TRP A 151 -2.23 5.42 -14.76
CA TRP A 151 -2.53 4.23 -13.99
C TRP A 151 -4.01 3.87 -13.98
#